data_383570ba0848858ca7e0deb82592c993
#
_entry.id   383570ba0848858ca7e0deb82592c993
#
_cell.length_a   1.000
_cell.length_b   1.000
_cell.length_c   1.000
_cell.angle_alpha   90.00
_cell.angle_beta   90.00
_cell.angle_gamma   90.00
#
_symmetry.space_group_name_H-M   'P 1'
#
loop_
_entity.id
_entity.type
_entity.pdbx_description
1 polymer ?
#
loop_
_entity_poly.entity_id
_entity_poly.type
_entity_poly.pdbx_seq_one_letter_code
_entity_poly.pdbx_strand_id
1 'polypeptide(L)'
;MRSSGILASLLLGILAVCSCKNTKPLLPSVSGKAGEVVVVMEKPDWEGSLGNTTRDILAQDCPFLPLAEPLYTLVNVVPSAFGDLFKVHRNVVFFSVSPQTDSTRVVFRQDVWSSPQCVIQVCAKTPAQADSLFRSRQETIIAAIETAERDRVIRNSIRYEEKKVSEAIAEVFGGSPRIPTGYKLRKITDDFAWVANDAQSLYKDLLIYKYPVYEDEPFSKENIIKNRNAILKENVPGMFENTYMTTSEYFPVQAENIKYRGRYFTQVRGMWDVQNDYMGGPFVSHSFYSPDGKEIIVAEGFVYAPGHNKRQHLRQVESVIYSWEWKQNEEK
;
A
#
# COMPACT_ATOMS: atom_id res chain seq x y z
N MET A 1 58.13 -44.70 11.53
CA MET A 1 57.45 -43.72 10.67
C MET A 1 55.94 -44.05 10.52
N ARG A 2 55.09 -43.85 11.54
CA ARG A 2 53.65 -44.14 11.50
C ARG A 2 52.86 -43.32 12.53
N SER A 3 53.24 -42.06 12.82
CA SER A 3 52.49 -41.21 13.78
C SER A 3 52.10 -39.84 13.27
N SER A 4 52.48 -39.46 12.04
CA SER A 4 52.20 -38.15 11.52
C SER A 4 50.84 -38.03 10.76
N GLY A 5 50.20 -39.17 10.42
CA GLY A 5 48.93 -39.16 9.65
C GLY A 5 47.68 -38.95 10.52
N ILE A 6 47.70 -39.26 11.79
CA ILE A 6 46.53 -39.21 12.68
C ILE A 6 46.30 -37.80 13.20
N LEU A 7 47.34 -36.98 13.39
CA LEU A 7 47.20 -35.59 13.83
C LEU A 7 46.63 -34.68 12.75
N ALA A 8 46.92 -34.93 11.47
CA ALA A 8 46.40 -34.14 10.36
C ALA A 8 44.88 -34.36 10.12
N SER A 9 44.40 -35.58 10.35
CA SER A 9 42.97 -35.90 10.24
C SER A 9 42.11 -35.33 11.38
N LEU A 10 42.71 -35.14 12.57
CA LEU A 10 42.01 -34.57 13.72
C LEU A 10 41.89 -33.02 13.61
N LEU A 11 42.83 -32.36 12.95
CA LEU A 11 42.80 -30.90 12.74
C LEU A 11 41.78 -30.48 11.65
N LEU A 12 41.53 -31.36 10.66
CA LEU A 12 40.54 -31.10 9.61
C LEU A 12 39.07 -31.26 10.10
N GLY A 13 38.86 -32.06 11.15
CA GLY A 13 37.54 -32.29 11.75
C GLY A 13 37.02 -31.13 12.63
N ILE A 14 37.92 -30.27 13.14
CA ILE A 14 37.56 -29.19 14.08
C ILE A 14 37.14 -27.89 13.34
N LEU A 15 37.47 -27.72 12.05
CA LEU A 15 37.12 -26.56 11.25
C LEU A 15 35.70 -26.61 10.67
N ALA A 16 34.97 -27.71 10.81
CA ALA A 16 33.62 -27.87 10.23
C ALA A 16 32.45 -27.48 11.16
N VAL A 17 32.70 -27.07 12.40
CA VAL A 17 31.62 -26.86 13.40
C VAL A 17 31.37 -25.38 13.76
N CYS A 18 32.06 -24.44 13.14
CA CYS A 18 31.82 -22.98 13.38
C CYS A 18 31.08 -22.27 12.26
N SER A 19 30.10 -22.93 11.65
CA SER A 19 29.09 -22.21 10.84
C SER A 19 27.83 -21.99 11.67
N CYS A 20 27.90 -21.28 12.77
CA CYS A 20 26.77 -20.63 13.38
C CYS A 20 26.31 -19.53 12.42
N LYS A 21 25.48 -19.88 11.44
CA LYS A 21 24.62 -18.86 10.76
C LYS A 21 23.87 -18.18 11.88
N ASN A 22 24.09 -16.89 12.07
CA ASN A 22 23.23 -16.00 12.85
C ASN A 22 21.83 -16.00 12.20
N THR A 23 21.09 -17.08 12.38
CA THR A 23 19.67 -17.13 12.02
C THR A 23 18.95 -16.26 13.02
N LYS A 24 18.62 -15.03 12.60
CA LYS A 24 17.68 -14.20 13.37
C LYS A 24 16.47 -15.07 13.71
N PRO A 25 16.01 -15.09 14.98
CA PRO A 25 14.83 -15.86 15.36
C PRO A 25 13.66 -15.48 14.43
N LEU A 26 12.95 -16.50 13.97
CA LEU A 26 11.79 -16.30 13.09
C LEU A 26 10.70 -15.60 13.91
N LEU A 27 10.38 -14.36 13.55
CA LEU A 27 9.33 -13.63 14.21
C LEU A 27 7.94 -14.18 13.81
N PRO A 28 6.97 -14.18 14.73
CA PRO A 28 5.60 -14.58 14.41
C PRO A 28 4.97 -13.62 13.40
N SER A 29 3.91 -14.06 12.73
CA SER A 29 3.11 -13.20 11.86
C SER A 29 2.39 -12.12 12.66
N VAL A 30 2.16 -10.97 12.03
CA VAL A 30 1.40 -9.87 12.63
C VAL A 30 -0.07 -10.23 12.86
N SER A 31 -0.67 -9.70 13.92
CA SER A 31 -2.10 -9.72 14.21
C SER A 31 -2.77 -8.39 13.86
N GLY A 32 -4.09 -8.33 14.07
CA GLY A 32 -4.93 -7.14 13.84
C GLY A 32 -5.46 -7.03 12.42
N LYS A 33 -6.50 -6.20 12.26
CA LYS A 33 -7.14 -5.93 10.96
C LYS A 33 -6.31 -4.94 10.13
N ALA A 34 -6.44 -4.99 8.81
CA ALA A 34 -5.80 -4.01 7.93
C ALA A 34 -6.26 -2.58 8.29
N GLY A 35 -5.28 -1.66 8.38
CA GLY A 35 -5.54 -0.28 8.80
C GLY A 35 -5.90 -0.10 10.26
N GLU A 36 -5.63 -1.09 11.13
CA GLU A 36 -5.74 -0.98 12.58
C GLU A 36 -4.39 -0.57 13.16
N VAL A 37 -4.42 0.34 14.14
CA VAL A 37 -3.23 0.86 14.82
C VAL A 37 -3.44 0.76 16.33
N VAL A 38 -2.56 0.04 17.01
CA VAL A 38 -2.49 0.06 18.48
C VAL A 38 -1.71 1.31 18.92
N VAL A 39 -2.38 2.15 19.69
CA VAL A 39 -1.79 3.35 20.32
C VAL A 39 -1.52 3.05 21.78
N VAL A 40 -0.24 2.95 22.13
CA VAL A 40 0.18 2.71 23.52
C VAL A 40 0.41 4.06 24.17
N MET A 41 -0.51 4.43 25.09
CA MET A 41 -0.52 5.74 25.73
C MET A 41 -1.21 5.64 27.10
N GLU A 42 -0.69 6.36 28.10
CA GLU A 42 -1.34 6.44 29.40
C GLU A 42 -2.74 7.03 29.28
N LYS A 43 -3.66 6.56 30.14
CA LYS A 43 -5.06 6.96 30.09
C LYS A 43 -5.28 8.49 30.21
N PRO A 44 -4.62 9.22 31.11
CA PRO A 44 -4.77 10.68 31.20
C PRO A 44 -4.34 11.40 29.93
N ASP A 45 -3.27 10.93 29.28
CA ASP A 45 -2.77 11.50 28.02
C ASP A 45 -3.71 11.22 26.87
N TRP A 46 -4.28 9.99 26.82
CA TRP A 46 -5.29 9.59 25.82
C TRP A 46 -6.59 10.38 25.92
N GLU A 47 -7.04 10.68 27.14
CA GLU A 47 -8.23 11.49 27.40
C GLU A 47 -7.94 13.00 27.26
N GLY A 48 -6.67 13.40 27.22
CA GLY A 48 -6.20 14.76 27.11
C GLY A 48 -5.92 15.24 25.69
N SER A 49 -5.18 16.37 25.59
CA SER A 49 -4.81 17.01 24.31
C SER A 49 -4.02 16.08 23.39
N LEU A 50 -3.04 15.33 23.92
CA LEU A 50 -2.21 14.43 23.12
C LEU A 50 -3.04 13.32 22.44
N GLY A 51 -4.02 12.76 23.17
CA GLY A 51 -4.94 11.77 22.60
C GLY A 51 -5.89 12.37 21.56
N ASN A 52 -6.35 13.61 21.76
CA ASN A 52 -7.13 14.33 20.73
C ASN A 52 -6.30 14.50 19.45
N THR A 53 -5.08 15.03 19.58
CA THR A 53 -4.15 15.16 18.43
C THR A 53 -3.89 13.83 17.73
N THR A 54 -3.71 12.76 18.50
CA THR A 54 -3.48 11.43 17.93
C THR A 54 -4.68 10.95 17.11
N ARG A 55 -5.90 11.19 17.58
CA ARG A 55 -7.14 10.90 16.86
C ARG A 55 -7.30 11.79 15.63
N ASP A 56 -7.08 13.10 15.77
CA ASP A 56 -7.19 14.07 14.67
C ASP A 56 -6.26 13.71 13.50
N ILE A 57 -5.07 13.18 13.79
CA ILE A 57 -4.07 12.82 12.78
C ILE A 57 -4.31 11.41 12.23
N LEU A 58 -4.48 10.40 13.09
CA LEU A 58 -4.54 9.01 12.65
C LEU A 58 -5.95 8.54 12.29
N ALA A 59 -6.98 9.15 12.86
CA ALA A 59 -8.36 8.82 12.54
C ALA A 59 -9.07 9.92 11.74
N GLN A 60 -8.31 10.83 11.10
CA GLN A 60 -8.86 11.78 10.14
C GLN A 60 -9.59 11.04 9.00
N ASP A 61 -10.47 11.72 8.32
CA ASP A 61 -11.19 11.14 7.19
C ASP A 61 -10.24 10.68 6.08
N CYS A 62 -10.42 9.45 5.61
CA CYS A 62 -9.71 8.94 4.45
C CYS A 62 -10.16 9.70 3.20
N PRO A 63 -9.26 10.35 2.48
CA PRO A 63 -9.64 11.16 1.32
C PRO A 63 -10.18 10.32 0.17
N PHE A 64 -10.98 10.95 -0.71
CA PHE A 64 -11.51 10.34 -1.93
C PHE A 64 -12.38 9.11 -1.67
N LEU A 65 -13.21 9.17 -0.63
CA LEU A 65 -14.28 8.20 -0.38
C LEU A 65 -15.64 8.91 -0.42
N PRO A 66 -16.71 8.22 -0.87
CA PRO A 66 -18.04 8.83 -0.97
C PRO A 66 -18.69 9.09 0.40
N LEU A 67 -18.23 8.40 1.43
CA LEU A 67 -18.63 8.56 2.83
C LEU A 67 -17.40 8.67 3.71
N ALA A 68 -17.52 9.40 4.81
CA ALA A 68 -16.45 9.54 5.79
C ALA A 68 -16.08 8.18 6.40
N GLU A 69 -14.84 7.78 6.27
CA GLU A 69 -14.24 6.62 6.91
C GLU A 69 -12.92 7.04 7.55
N PRO A 70 -12.61 6.68 8.80
CA PRO A 70 -11.35 7.08 9.41
C PRO A 70 -10.17 6.46 8.67
N LEU A 71 -9.06 7.20 8.54
CA LEU A 71 -7.84 6.72 7.89
C LEU A 71 -7.31 5.44 8.52
N TYR A 72 -7.34 5.37 9.87
CA TYR A 72 -7.04 4.17 10.65
C TYR A 72 -8.09 3.95 11.73
N THR A 73 -8.25 2.67 12.12
CA THR A 73 -9.01 2.29 13.31
C THR A 73 -8.05 2.22 14.49
N LEU A 74 -8.28 3.02 15.54
CA LEU A 74 -7.38 3.12 16.68
C LEU A 74 -7.84 2.23 17.85
N VAL A 75 -6.87 1.54 18.46
CA VAL A 75 -7.05 0.78 19.70
C VAL A 75 -6.08 1.33 20.74
N ASN A 76 -6.59 2.04 21.74
CA ASN A 76 -5.74 2.51 22.83
C ASN A 76 -5.47 1.41 23.84
N VAL A 77 -4.20 1.29 24.24
CA VAL A 77 -3.73 0.34 25.26
C VAL A 77 -2.82 1.09 26.21
N VAL A 78 -3.07 1.01 27.53
CA VAL A 78 -2.15 1.59 28.52
C VAL A 78 -0.83 0.80 28.55
N PRO A 79 0.33 1.44 28.81
CA PRO A 79 1.63 0.77 28.80
C PRO A 79 1.70 -0.48 29.69
N SER A 80 1.05 -0.45 30.86
CA SER A 80 0.99 -1.59 31.79
C SER A 80 0.24 -2.81 31.25
N ALA A 81 -0.68 -2.62 30.27
CA ALA A 81 -1.44 -3.66 29.61
C ALA A 81 -0.87 -4.06 28.24
N PHE A 82 0.20 -3.42 27.79
CA PHE A 82 0.86 -3.71 26.52
C PHE A 82 1.68 -4.99 26.60
N GLY A 83 0.96 -6.12 26.63
CA GLY A 83 1.52 -7.47 26.69
C GLY A 83 1.66 -8.15 25.31
N ASP A 84 1.92 -9.45 25.33
CA ASP A 84 2.27 -10.21 24.12
C ASP A 84 1.19 -10.20 23.03
N LEU A 85 -0.10 -10.11 23.42
CA LEU A 85 -1.23 -10.01 22.50
C LEU A 85 -1.13 -8.74 21.61
N PHE A 86 -0.73 -7.62 22.21
CA PHE A 86 -0.64 -6.34 21.50
C PHE A 86 0.72 -6.12 20.83
N LYS A 87 1.79 -6.72 21.37
CA LYS A 87 3.13 -6.62 20.78
C LYS A 87 3.20 -7.17 19.35
N VAL A 88 2.44 -8.22 19.04
CA VAL A 88 2.41 -8.79 17.69
C VAL A 88 1.48 -8.06 16.73
N HIS A 89 0.89 -6.92 17.15
CA HIS A 89 0.00 -6.15 16.29
C HIS A 89 0.77 -5.51 15.12
N ARG A 90 0.12 -5.42 13.98
CA ARG A 90 0.73 -5.00 12.70
C ARG A 90 1.27 -3.57 12.68
N ASN A 91 0.58 -2.62 13.36
CA ASN A 91 1.00 -1.24 13.49
C ASN A 91 0.89 -0.82 14.96
N VAL A 92 1.98 -0.32 15.52
CA VAL A 92 2.03 0.13 16.91
C VAL A 92 2.61 1.53 16.94
N VAL A 93 1.89 2.47 17.56
CA VAL A 93 2.38 3.81 17.90
C VAL A 93 2.51 3.89 19.42
N PHE A 94 3.75 3.99 19.89
CA PHE A 94 4.07 3.96 21.31
C PHE A 94 4.51 5.35 21.79
N PHE A 95 3.83 5.90 22.79
CA PHE A 95 4.20 7.17 23.42
C PHE A 95 5.00 6.89 24.69
N SER A 96 6.29 7.26 24.67
CA SER A 96 7.22 7.21 25.81
C SER A 96 7.38 8.61 26.37
N VAL A 97 6.45 9.02 27.23
CA VAL A 97 6.46 10.35 27.86
C VAL A 97 6.99 10.23 29.28
N SER A 98 8.17 10.78 29.54
CA SER A 98 8.81 10.74 30.85
C SER A 98 9.80 11.90 31.04
N PRO A 99 9.86 12.57 32.21
CA PRO A 99 10.87 13.59 32.50
C PRO A 99 12.31 13.10 32.32
N GLN A 100 12.55 11.78 32.41
CA GLN A 100 13.85 11.14 32.24
C GLN A 100 14.22 10.88 30.79
N THR A 101 13.33 11.22 29.82
CA THR A 101 13.63 11.04 28.38
C THR A 101 14.83 11.91 27.98
N ASP A 102 15.87 11.29 27.44
CA ASP A 102 17.11 11.97 27.05
C ASP A 102 16.91 12.95 25.89
N SER A 103 16.09 12.58 24.92
CA SER A 103 15.84 13.42 23.72
C SER A 103 14.42 13.27 23.18
N THR A 104 13.84 14.40 22.76
CA THR A 104 12.54 14.46 22.10
C THR A 104 12.71 14.06 20.64
N ARG A 105 12.13 12.89 20.23
CA ARG A 105 12.27 12.33 18.87
C ARG A 105 11.18 11.33 18.53
N VAL A 106 10.99 11.12 17.24
CA VAL A 106 10.22 9.96 16.71
C VAL A 106 11.19 8.93 16.18
N VAL A 107 11.00 7.66 16.55
CA VAL A 107 11.80 6.53 16.10
C VAL A 107 10.91 5.56 15.32
N PHE A 108 11.33 5.22 14.11
CA PHE A 108 10.67 4.26 13.26
C PHE A 108 11.42 2.94 13.30
N ARG A 109 10.72 1.84 13.56
CA ARG A 109 11.28 0.48 13.58
C ARG A 109 10.38 -0.46 12.80
N GLN A 110 10.99 -1.50 12.25
CA GLN A 110 10.29 -2.59 11.58
C GLN A 110 10.60 -3.90 12.30
N ASP A 111 9.62 -4.82 12.30
CA ASP A 111 9.81 -6.21 12.73
C ASP A 111 10.42 -6.32 14.14
N VAL A 112 9.81 -5.65 15.13
CA VAL A 112 10.29 -5.65 16.52
C VAL A 112 9.85 -6.91 17.26
N TRP A 113 8.58 -7.25 17.18
CA TRP A 113 7.97 -8.40 17.90
C TRP A 113 7.28 -9.38 16.95
N SER A 114 6.97 -8.96 15.74
CA SER A 114 6.33 -9.77 14.70
C SER A 114 6.73 -9.25 13.32
N SER A 115 6.49 -10.00 12.26
CA SER A 115 6.83 -9.59 10.90
C SER A 115 5.68 -9.88 9.92
N PRO A 116 5.39 -8.93 9.01
CA PRO A 116 5.94 -7.59 8.81
C PRO A 116 5.25 -6.55 9.71
N GLN A 117 5.98 -5.89 10.60
CA GLN A 117 5.45 -4.97 11.61
C GLN A 117 5.96 -3.55 11.41
N CYS A 118 5.09 -2.55 11.65
CA CYS A 118 5.45 -1.14 11.76
C CYS A 118 5.34 -0.69 13.23
N VAL A 119 6.45 -0.20 13.81
CA VAL A 119 6.48 0.34 15.17
C VAL A 119 7.02 1.76 15.13
N ILE A 120 6.24 2.70 15.65
CA ILE A 120 6.58 4.12 15.76
C ILE A 120 6.62 4.48 17.23
N GLN A 121 7.76 4.97 17.71
CA GLN A 121 7.93 5.40 19.10
C GLN A 121 8.12 6.91 19.16
N VAL A 122 7.24 7.58 19.88
CA VAL A 122 7.30 9.02 20.16
C VAL A 122 7.89 9.19 21.56
N CYS A 123 9.09 9.75 21.66
CA CYS A 123 9.80 9.99 22.92
C CYS A 123 9.74 11.48 23.24
N ALA A 124 9.31 11.86 24.46
CA ALA A 124 9.26 13.24 24.89
C ALA A 124 9.31 13.34 26.42
N LYS A 125 9.69 14.51 26.95
CA LYS A 125 9.72 14.74 28.41
C LYS A 125 8.33 15.02 28.98
N THR A 126 7.45 15.64 28.19
CA THR A 126 6.11 16.05 28.62
C THR A 126 5.08 15.72 27.51
N PRO A 127 3.78 15.58 27.88
CA PRO A 127 2.72 15.37 26.89
C PRO A 127 2.63 16.51 25.87
N ALA A 128 2.87 17.76 26.26
CA ALA A 128 2.86 18.91 25.36
C ALA A 128 3.99 18.83 24.30
N GLN A 129 5.18 18.37 24.70
CA GLN A 129 6.27 18.13 23.73
C GLN A 129 5.95 16.97 22.80
N ALA A 130 5.34 15.89 23.31
CA ALA A 130 4.89 14.76 22.47
C ALA A 130 3.85 15.21 21.44
N ASP A 131 2.88 16.03 21.85
CA ASP A 131 1.83 16.60 20.99
C ASP A 131 2.45 17.44 19.85
N SER A 132 3.30 18.41 20.19
CA SER A 132 3.98 19.26 19.20
C SER A 132 4.83 18.43 18.22
N LEU A 133 5.58 17.45 18.73
CA LEU A 133 6.40 16.55 17.91
C LEU A 133 5.53 15.70 16.98
N PHE A 134 4.43 15.14 17.49
CA PHE A 134 3.54 14.28 16.71
C PHE A 134 2.89 15.07 15.57
N ARG A 135 2.41 16.29 15.83
CA ARG A 135 1.90 17.22 14.79
C ARG A 135 2.97 17.54 13.74
N SER A 136 4.18 17.88 14.16
CA SER A 136 5.26 18.25 13.22
C SER A 136 5.74 17.08 12.34
N ARG A 137 5.44 15.84 12.72
CA ARG A 137 5.85 14.61 12.02
C ARG A 137 4.68 13.81 11.44
N GLN A 138 3.48 14.36 11.44
CA GLN A 138 2.25 13.66 11.03
C GLN A 138 2.36 13.00 9.66
N GLU A 139 2.87 13.70 8.65
CA GLU A 139 3.02 13.17 7.29
C GLU A 139 3.97 11.97 7.25
N THR A 140 5.11 12.06 7.93
CA THR A 140 6.09 10.97 8.00
C THR A 140 5.53 9.75 8.74
N ILE A 141 4.74 9.97 9.79
CA ILE A 141 4.09 8.92 10.57
C ILE A 141 3.05 8.20 9.72
N ILE A 142 2.16 8.95 9.06
CA ILE A 142 1.16 8.39 8.15
C ILE A 142 1.85 7.62 7.00
N ALA A 143 2.85 8.22 6.36
CA ALA A 143 3.60 7.58 5.26
C ALA A 143 4.26 6.27 5.68
N ALA A 144 4.78 6.17 6.92
CA ALA A 144 5.36 4.94 7.43
C ALA A 144 4.32 3.82 7.60
N ILE A 145 3.13 4.14 8.13
CA ILE A 145 2.03 3.18 8.29
C ILE A 145 1.49 2.76 6.92
N GLU A 146 1.24 3.71 6.00
CA GLU A 146 0.76 3.42 4.64
C GLU A 146 1.77 2.56 3.86
N THR A 147 3.06 2.84 3.99
CA THR A 147 4.11 2.01 3.38
C THR A 147 4.08 0.59 3.92
N ALA A 148 3.95 0.42 5.23
CA ALA A 148 3.88 -0.90 5.86
C ALA A 148 2.62 -1.67 5.43
N GLU A 149 1.45 -1.00 5.37
CA GLU A 149 0.20 -1.62 4.89
C GLU A 149 0.32 -2.03 3.41
N ARG A 150 0.86 -1.17 2.56
CA ARG A 150 1.12 -1.44 1.14
C ARG A 150 2.06 -2.63 0.96
N ASP A 151 3.18 -2.64 1.66
CA ASP A 151 4.17 -3.71 1.55
C ASP A 151 3.61 -5.08 1.95
N ARG A 152 2.68 -5.13 2.91
CA ARG A 152 1.97 -6.38 3.27
C ARG A 152 1.11 -6.88 2.13
N VAL A 153 0.35 -6.00 1.49
CA VAL A 153 -0.47 -6.37 0.32
C VAL A 153 0.42 -6.83 -0.82
N ILE A 154 1.50 -6.10 -1.15
CA ILE A 154 2.44 -6.48 -2.22
C ILE A 154 3.08 -7.83 -1.94
N ARG A 155 3.59 -8.07 -0.72
CA ARG A 155 4.17 -9.38 -0.34
C ARG A 155 3.17 -10.52 -0.50
N ASN A 156 1.90 -10.28 -0.12
CA ASN A 156 0.83 -11.27 -0.30
C ASN A 156 0.54 -11.51 -1.79
N SER A 157 0.50 -10.46 -2.60
CA SER A 157 0.29 -10.55 -4.05
C SER A 157 1.41 -11.34 -4.72
N ILE A 158 2.67 -11.11 -4.36
CA ILE A 158 3.82 -11.88 -4.87
C ILE A 158 3.72 -13.35 -4.46
N ARG A 159 3.36 -13.62 -3.20
CA ARG A 159 3.29 -14.99 -2.68
C ARG A 159 2.19 -15.83 -3.32
N TYR A 160 1.07 -15.20 -3.64
CA TYR A 160 -0.14 -15.85 -4.18
C TYR A 160 -0.56 -15.18 -5.50
N GLU A 161 0.37 -15.10 -6.45
CA GLU A 161 0.18 -14.42 -7.72
C GLU A 161 -0.59 -15.27 -8.73
N GLU A 162 -1.53 -14.64 -9.43
CA GLU A 162 -2.16 -15.18 -10.64
C GLU A 162 -1.21 -14.98 -11.85
N LYS A 163 -0.13 -15.75 -11.88
CA LYS A 163 0.98 -15.60 -12.85
C LYS A 163 0.53 -15.50 -14.30
N LYS A 164 -0.42 -16.34 -14.72
CA LYS A 164 -0.93 -16.32 -16.10
C LYS A 164 -1.57 -14.98 -16.47
N VAL A 165 -2.23 -14.31 -15.51
CA VAL A 165 -2.82 -12.99 -15.72
C VAL A 165 -1.73 -11.93 -15.79
N SER A 166 -0.77 -11.94 -14.85
CA SER A 166 0.37 -11.02 -14.86
C SER A 166 1.22 -11.17 -16.14
N GLU A 167 1.47 -12.40 -16.60
CA GLU A 167 2.22 -12.70 -17.82
C GLU A 167 1.49 -12.16 -19.07
N ALA A 168 0.17 -12.40 -19.19
CA ALA A 168 -0.62 -11.89 -20.31
C ALA A 168 -0.61 -10.35 -20.38
N ILE A 169 -0.69 -9.67 -19.23
CA ILE A 169 -0.57 -8.21 -19.17
C ILE A 169 0.84 -7.77 -19.58
N ALA A 170 1.88 -8.42 -19.05
CA ALA A 170 3.26 -8.05 -19.32
C ALA A 170 3.64 -8.24 -20.80
N GLU A 171 3.00 -9.15 -21.52
CA GLU A 171 3.19 -9.32 -22.98
C GLU A 171 2.68 -8.12 -23.77
N VAL A 172 1.56 -7.53 -23.37
CA VAL A 172 0.94 -6.39 -24.09
C VAL A 172 1.57 -5.06 -23.67
N PHE A 173 1.84 -4.88 -22.37
CA PHE A 173 2.23 -3.60 -21.80
C PHE A 173 3.72 -3.50 -21.44
N GLY A 174 4.51 -4.56 -21.69
CA GLY A 174 5.93 -4.60 -21.32
C GLY A 174 6.21 -4.73 -19.83
N GLY A 175 5.17 -4.82 -19.01
CA GLY A 175 5.21 -4.95 -17.56
C GLY A 175 3.84 -5.26 -16.98
N SER A 176 3.76 -5.58 -15.69
CA SER A 176 2.52 -5.89 -14.99
C SER A 176 2.62 -5.59 -13.51
N PRO A 177 1.53 -5.20 -12.84
CA PRO A 177 1.45 -5.32 -11.39
C PRO A 177 1.38 -6.80 -10.99
N ARG A 178 1.73 -7.13 -9.77
CA ARG A 178 1.60 -8.47 -9.20
C ARG A 178 0.14 -8.77 -8.88
N ILE A 179 -0.54 -9.43 -9.79
CA ILE A 179 -1.98 -9.70 -9.68
C ILE A 179 -2.22 -10.76 -8.59
N PRO A 180 -2.97 -10.44 -7.50
CA PRO A 180 -3.21 -11.41 -6.43
C PRO A 180 -4.17 -12.52 -6.85
N THR A 181 -4.17 -13.62 -6.09
CA THR A 181 -5.13 -14.70 -6.31
C THR A 181 -6.58 -14.22 -6.23
N GLY A 182 -7.44 -14.87 -7.03
CA GLY A 182 -8.87 -14.56 -7.14
C GLY A 182 -9.23 -13.50 -8.16
N TYR A 183 -8.24 -12.92 -8.84
CA TYR A 183 -8.44 -12.03 -9.98
C TYR A 183 -8.46 -12.82 -11.30
N LYS A 184 -9.29 -12.41 -12.24
CA LYS A 184 -9.43 -13.01 -13.55
C LYS A 184 -9.35 -11.96 -14.65
N LEU A 185 -8.71 -12.31 -15.73
CA LEU A 185 -8.70 -11.48 -16.94
C LEU A 185 -10.09 -11.50 -17.59
N ARG A 186 -10.79 -10.35 -17.60
CA ARG A 186 -12.12 -10.18 -18.18
C ARG A 186 -12.02 -9.75 -19.65
N LYS A 187 -11.07 -8.86 -19.97
CA LYS A 187 -10.82 -8.35 -21.32
C LYS A 187 -9.32 -8.08 -21.48
N ILE A 188 -8.77 -8.35 -22.66
CA ILE A 188 -7.45 -7.88 -23.06
C ILE A 188 -7.46 -7.58 -24.56
N THR A 189 -6.89 -6.44 -24.94
CA THR A 189 -6.63 -5.99 -26.30
C THR A 189 -5.19 -5.50 -26.39
N ASP A 190 -4.76 -4.95 -27.52
CA ASP A 190 -3.40 -4.44 -27.70
C ASP A 190 -3.10 -3.18 -26.86
N ASP A 191 -4.13 -2.53 -26.32
CA ASP A 191 -4.03 -1.25 -25.61
C ASP A 191 -4.83 -1.18 -24.31
N PHE A 192 -5.63 -2.23 -23.97
CA PHE A 192 -6.49 -2.25 -22.79
C PHE A 192 -6.59 -3.64 -22.15
N ALA A 193 -6.51 -3.70 -20.83
CA ALA A 193 -6.79 -4.90 -20.06
C ALA A 193 -7.71 -4.59 -18.86
N TRP A 194 -8.69 -5.45 -18.62
CA TRP A 194 -9.58 -5.44 -17.47
C TRP A 194 -9.39 -6.71 -16.67
N VAL A 195 -8.95 -6.57 -15.44
CA VAL A 195 -8.74 -7.67 -14.48
C VAL A 195 -9.73 -7.51 -13.33
N ALA A 196 -10.63 -8.45 -13.19
CA ALA A 196 -11.74 -8.38 -12.25
C ALA A 196 -11.54 -9.29 -11.04
N ASN A 197 -11.90 -8.79 -9.86
CA ASN A 197 -12.12 -9.58 -8.65
C ASN A 197 -13.58 -9.45 -8.24
N ASP A 198 -14.42 -10.23 -8.91
CA ASP A 198 -15.86 -10.22 -8.72
C ASP A 198 -16.24 -11.05 -7.48
N ALA A 199 -16.43 -10.39 -6.35
CA ALA A 199 -17.20 -10.95 -5.25
C ALA A 199 -18.65 -10.43 -5.35
N GLN A 200 -19.61 -11.16 -4.81
CA GLN A 200 -21.01 -10.76 -4.86
C GLN A 200 -21.20 -9.34 -4.29
N SER A 201 -21.64 -8.40 -5.14
CA SER A 201 -21.85 -6.98 -4.80
C SER A 201 -20.60 -6.19 -4.35
N LEU A 202 -19.40 -6.70 -4.60
CA LEU A 202 -18.14 -6.03 -4.28
C LEU A 202 -17.14 -6.25 -5.42
N TYR A 203 -16.77 -5.18 -6.14
CA TYR A 203 -15.75 -5.23 -7.18
C TYR A 203 -14.50 -4.48 -6.73
N LYS A 204 -13.35 -5.11 -6.90
CA LYS A 204 -12.01 -4.54 -6.69
C LYS A 204 -11.21 -4.79 -7.95
N ASP A 205 -11.50 -4.04 -8.97
CA ASP A 205 -11.00 -4.33 -10.31
C ASP A 205 -9.79 -3.47 -10.65
N LEU A 206 -9.03 -3.96 -11.61
CA LEU A 206 -7.87 -3.27 -12.14
C LEU A 206 -8.07 -3.06 -13.65
N LEU A 207 -7.69 -1.88 -14.10
CA LEU A 207 -7.63 -1.53 -15.51
C LEU A 207 -6.18 -1.17 -15.84
N ILE A 208 -5.66 -1.73 -16.91
CA ILE A 208 -4.37 -1.36 -17.46
C ILE A 208 -4.60 -0.93 -18.90
N TYR A 209 -4.14 0.25 -19.25
CA TYR A 209 -4.30 0.75 -20.62
C TYR A 209 -3.12 1.62 -21.02
N LYS A 210 -2.96 1.81 -22.33
CA LYS A 210 -1.91 2.65 -22.87
C LYS A 210 -2.42 3.47 -24.05
N TYR A 211 -1.78 4.61 -24.25
CA TYR A 211 -2.06 5.50 -25.38
C TYR A 211 -0.78 6.26 -25.76
N PRO A 212 -0.64 6.67 -27.02
CA PRO A 212 0.52 7.44 -27.47
C PRO A 212 0.62 8.79 -26.79
N VAL A 213 1.84 9.31 -26.67
CA VAL A 213 2.10 10.67 -26.19
C VAL A 213 1.74 11.68 -27.27
N TYR A 214 0.65 12.41 -27.10
CA TYR A 214 0.18 13.43 -28.05
C TYR A 214 0.25 14.86 -27.52
N GLU A 215 0.13 15.01 -26.19
CA GLU A 215 0.06 16.31 -25.55
C GLU A 215 1.42 16.80 -25.07
N ASP A 216 1.60 18.13 -25.02
CA ASP A 216 2.82 18.75 -24.48
C ASP A 216 2.98 18.48 -22.97
N GLU A 217 1.86 18.36 -22.23
CA GLU A 217 1.83 18.06 -20.79
C GLU A 217 1.04 16.75 -20.52
N PRO A 218 1.59 15.59 -20.91
CA PRO A 218 0.85 14.33 -20.88
C PRO A 218 0.44 13.89 -19.47
N PHE A 219 1.12 14.38 -18.44
CA PHE A 219 0.81 14.09 -17.03
C PHE A 219 0.04 15.20 -16.31
N SER A 220 -0.45 16.22 -17.01
CA SER A 220 -1.41 17.14 -16.42
C SER A 220 -2.70 16.39 -16.06
N LYS A 221 -3.34 16.82 -14.97
CA LYS A 221 -4.58 16.20 -14.50
C LYS A 221 -5.64 16.17 -15.61
N GLU A 222 -5.75 17.26 -16.34
CA GLU A 222 -6.72 17.47 -17.41
C GLU A 222 -6.50 16.45 -18.55
N ASN A 223 -5.29 16.24 -18.99
CA ASN A 223 -4.95 15.32 -20.06
C ASN A 223 -5.11 13.85 -19.62
N ILE A 224 -4.70 13.51 -18.39
CA ILE A 224 -4.93 12.17 -17.85
C ILE A 224 -6.42 11.84 -17.80
N ILE A 225 -7.26 12.74 -17.26
CA ILE A 225 -8.70 12.51 -17.15
C ILE A 225 -9.40 12.49 -18.51
N LYS A 226 -8.99 13.33 -19.44
CA LYS A 226 -9.50 13.33 -20.81
C LYS A 226 -9.27 11.97 -21.49
N ASN A 227 -8.02 11.49 -21.45
CA ASN A 227 -7.64 10.19 -22.06
C ASN A 227 -8.32 9.03 -21.33
N ARG A 228 -8.33 9.05 -19.98
CA ARG A 228 -9.05 8.07 -19.17
C ARG A 228 -10.51 7.94 -19.61
N ASN A 229 -11.25 9.04 -19.65
CA ASN A 229 -12.68 9.03 -19.98
C ASN A 229 -12.94 8.54 -21.42
N ALA A 230 -12.10 8.92 -22.38
CA ALA A 230 -12.20 8.42 -23.76
C ALA A 230 -12.02 6.90 -23.83
N ILE A 231 -10.98 6.38 -23.21
CA ILE A 231 -10.66 4.93 -23.21
C ILE A 231 -11.73 4.13 -22.47
N LEU A 232 -12.19 4.61 -21.31
CA LEU A 232 -13.19 3.89 -20.50
C LEU A 232 -14.58 3.87 -21.18
N LYS A 233 -14.93 4.92 -21.91
CA LYS A 233 -16.16 4.96 -22.71
C LYS A 233 -16.23 3.80 -23.71
N GLU A 234 -15.11 3.45 -24.32
CA GLU A 234 -15.03 2.37 -25.33
C GLU A 234 -14.89 0.97 -24.70
N ASN A 235 -14.27 0.90 -23.52
CA ASN A 235 -13.80 -0.37 -22.97
C ASN A 235 -14.58 -0.87 -21.77
N VAL A 236 -15.26 0.01 -21.03
CA VAL A 236 -15.97 -0.31 -19.76
C VAL A 236 -17.44 0.11 -19.88
N PRO A 237 -18.28 -0.67 -20.60
CA PRO A 237 -19.71 -0.39 -20.69
C PRO A 237 -20.39 -0.58 -19.33
N GLY A 238 -21.43 0.20 -19.07
CA GLY A 238 -22.34 -0.03 -17.96
C GLY A 238 -23.32 -1.18 -18.20
N MET A 239 -24.29 -1.33 -17.31
CA MET A 239 -25.29 -2.40 -17.39
C MET A 239 -26.36 -2.16 -18.48
N PHE A 240 -26.61 -0.91 -18.83
CA PHE A 240 -27.65 -0.51 -19.76
C PHE A 240 -27.06 0.03 -21.08
N GLU A 241 -27.88 0.06 -22.10
CA GLU A 241 -27.49 0.61 -23.40
C GLU A 241 -27.10 2.11 -23.26
N ASN A 242 -26.03 2.52 -23.91
CA ASN A 242 -25.47 3.88 -23.87
C ASN A 242 -24.98 4.31 -22.46
N THR A 243 -24.63 3.35 -21.60
CA THR A 243 -23.98 3.64 -20.32
C THR A 243 -22.51 3.16 -20.35
N TYR A 244 -21.62 3.90 -19.71
CA TYR A 244 -20.18 3.60 -19.64
C TYR A 244 -19.53 4.29 -18.46
N MET A 245 -18.39 3.73 -18.01
CA MET A 245 -17.62 4.32 -16.92
C MET A 245 -16.98 5.64 -17.32
N THR A 246 -17.02 6.62 -16.42
CA THR A 246 -16.40 7.94 -16.56
C THR A 246 -15.83 8.42 -15.22
N THR A 247 -15.21 9.61 -15.21
CA THR A 247 -14.83 10.30 -13.97
C THR A 247 -16.02 11.14 -13.50
N SER A 248 -16.34 11.03 -12.21
CA SER A 248 -17.43 11.81 -11.62
C SER A 248 -17.09 13.30 -11.61
N GLU A 249 -18.04 14.13 -12.03
CA GLU A 249 -17.95 15.58 -12.01
C GLU A 249 -18.30 16.17 -10.63
N TYR A 250 -18.91 15.37 -9.75
CA TYR A 250 -19.39 15.82 -8.43
C TYR A 250 -18.30 15.81 -7.35
N PHE A 251 -17.17 15.17 -7.62
CA PHE A 251 -16.08 15.03 -6.67
C PHE A 251 -14.75 15.58 -7.26
N PRO A 252 -13.93 16.24 -6.43
CA PRO A 252 -12.64 16.72 -6.90
C PRO A 252 -11.72 15.57 -7.29
N VAL A 253 -10.91 15.79 -8.33
CA VAL A 253 -9.81 14.90 -8.72
C VAL A 253 -8.51 15.53 -8.29
N GLN A 254 -7.65 14.74 -7.66
CA GLN A 254 -6.28 15.12 -7.29
C GLN A 254 -5.28 14.40 -8.17
N ALA A 255 -4.25 15.11 -8.60
CA ALA A 255 -3.08 14.55 -9.27
C ALA A 255 -1.81 14.93 -8.49
N GLU A 256 -0.92 13.98 -8.30
CA GLU A 256 0.33 14.14 -7.55
C GLU A 256 1.46 13.36 -8.21
N ASN A 257 2.63 13.97 -8.33
CA ASN A 257 3.82 13.29 -8.83
C ASN A 257 4.51 12.52 -7.72
N ILE A 258 4.62 11.21 -7.87
CA ILE A 258 5.16 10.29 -6.88
C ILE A 258 6.48 9.68 -7.37
N LYS A 259 7.44 9.57 -6.46
CA LYS A 259 8.62 8.73 -6.62
C LYS A 259 8.53 7.55 -5.65
N TYR A 260 8.46 6.34 -6.19
CA TYR A 260 8.39 5.12 -5.38
C TYR A 260 9.36 4.06 -5.91
N ARG A 261 10.30 3.61 -5.09
CA ARG A 261 11.30 2.58 -5.43
C ARG A 261 12.00 2.82 -6.77
N GLY A 262 12.37 4.08 -7.02
CA GLY A 262 13.08 4.48 -8.25
C GLY A 262 12.18 4.73 -9.46
N ARG A 263 10.87 4.44 -9.41
CA ARG A 263 9.89 4.78 -10.45
C ARG A 263 9.28 6.14 -10.20
N TYR A 264 9.01 6.88 -11.27
CA TYR A 264 8.25 8.12 -11.26
C TYR A 264 6.93 7.89 -11.96
N PHE A 265 5.84 8.37 -11.39
CA PHE A 265 4.51 8.32 -11.98
C PHE A 265 3.64 9.43 -11.42
N THR A 266 2.64 9.83 -12.18
CA THR A 266 1.58 10.71 -11.68
C THR A 266 0.47 9.84 -11.14
N GLN A 267 0.18 9.96 -9.84
CA GLN A 267 -0.95 9.34 -9.19
C GLN A 267 -2.17 10.25 -9.32
N VAL A 268 -3.27 9.69 -9.79
CA VAL A 268 -4.56 10.39 -9.82
C VAL A 268 -5.53 9.65 -8.91
N ARG A 269 -6.25 10.42 -8.09
CA ARG A 269 -7.33 9.93 -7.21
C ARG A 269 -8.60 10.68 -7.48
N GLY A 270 -9.72 9.99 -7.48
CA GLY A 270 -11.03 10.57 -7.69
C GLY A 270 -12.16 9.57 -7.49
N MET A 271 -13.33 9.97 -7.92
CA MET A 271 -14.51 9.11 -7.98
C MET A 271 -14.84 8.81 -9.44
N TRP A 272 -15.16 7.55 -9.70
CA TRP A 272 -15.80 7.16 -10.97
C TRP A 272 -17.30 7.05 -10.78
N ASP A 273 -18.02 7.24 -11.86
CA ASP A 273 -19.44 6.90 -11.98
C ASP A 273 -19.73 6.30 -13.37
N VAL A 274 -20.95 5.93 -13.60
CA VAL A 274 -21.40 5.42 -14.89
C VAL A 274 -22.34 6.47 -15.51
N GLN A 275 -21.99 6.92 -16.70
CA GLN A 275 -22.82 7.86 -17.45
C GLN A 275 -24.25 7.31 -17.61
N ASN A 276 -25.25 8.08 -17.19
CA ASN A 276 -26.66 7.73 -17.21
C ASN A 276 -27.04 6.53 -16.31
N ASP A 277 -26.30 6.26 -15.23
CA ASP A 277 -26.57 5.24 -14.23
C ASP A 277 -26.13 5.72 -12.84
N TYR A 278 -26.47 4.98 -11.79
CA TYR A 278 -26.18 5.33 -10.39
C TYR A 278 -24.97 4.59 -9.79
N MET A 279 -24.24 3.82 -10.60
CA MET A 279 -23.04 3.12 -10.13
C MET A 279 -21.86 4.08 -10.02
N GLY A 280 -21.11 3.97 -8.93
CA GLY A 280 -19.93 4.79 -8.72
C GLY A 280 -19.10 4.32 -7.53
N GLY A 281 -17.90 4.89 -7.41
CA GLY A 281 -16.97 4.57 -6.32
C GLY A 281 -15.61 5.24 -6.48
N PRO A 282 -14.69 5.01 -5.54
CA PRO A 282 -13.35 5.56 -5.63
C PRO A 282 -12.48 4.82 -6.64
N PHE A 283 -11.55 5.57 -7.25
CA PHE A 283 -10.47 5.04 -8.05
C PHE A 283 -9.12 5.68 -7.70
N VAL A 284 -8.05 4.98 -8.02
CA VAL A 284 -6.69 5.47 -8.01
C VAL A 284 -5.95 4.93 -9.24
N SER A 285 -5.20 5.78 -9.91
CA SER A 285 -4.41 5.39 -11.08
C SER A 285 -2.98 5.91 -11.00
N HIS A 286 -2.05 5.20 -11.63
CA HIS A 286 -0.66 5.58 -11.84
C HIS A 286 -0.40 5.70 -13.32
N SER A 287 -0.01 6.88 -13.79
CA SER A 287 0.35 7.17 -15.18
C SER A 287 1.86 7.36 -15.31
N PHE A 288 2.51 6.66 -16.23
CA PHE A 288 3.95 6.71 -16.44
C PHE A 288 4.32 6.38 -17.88
N TYR A 289 5.50 6.78 -18.31
CA TYR A 289 5.99 6.45 -19.65
C TYR A 289 6.28 4.97 -19.82
N SER A 290 6.02 4.45 -21.03
CA SER A 290 6.62 3.20 -21.52
C SER A 290 8.15 3.30 -21.52
N PRO A 291 8.90 2.17 -21.51
CA PRO A 291 10.35 2.20 -21.50
C PRO A 291 11.00 2.96 -22.67
N ASP A 292 10.33 3.00 -23.82
CA ASP A 292 10.79 3.71 -25.03
C ASP A 292 10.29 5.18 -25.10
N GLY A 293 9.48 5.61 -24.11
CA GLY A 293 8.94 6.96 -23.99
C GLY A 293 7.85 7.34 -25.00
N LYS A 294 7.35 6.40 -25.81
CA LYS A 294 6.38 6.70 -26.87
C LYS A 294 4.93 6.63 -26.44
N GLU A 295 4.65 5.89 -25.37
CA GLU A 295 3.31 5.67 -24.85
C GLU A 295 3.25 6.08 -23.38
N ILE A 296 2.07 6.47 -22.92
CA ILE A 296 1.70 6.54 -21.53
C ILE A 296 1.02 5.22 -21.17
N ILE A 297 1.49 4.58 -20.12
CA ILE A 297 0.86 3.41 -19.51
C ILE A 297 0.15 3.87 -18.24
N VAL A 298 -1.08 3.42 -18.08
CA VAL A 298 -1.87 3.67 -16.88
C VAL A 298 -2.24 2.34 -16.23
N ALA A 299 -1.93 2.22 -14.94
CA ALA A 299 -2.44 1.17 -14.08
C ALA A 299 -3.43 1.80 -13.09
N GLU A 300 -4.69 1.39 -13.17
CA GLU A 300 -5.79 1.92 -12.37
C GLU A 300 -6.41 0.82 -11.52
N GLY A 301 -6.77 1.14 -10.27
CA GLY A 301 -7.60 0.32 -9.42
C GLY A 301 -8.88 1.07 -9.04
N PHE A 302 -10.02 0.42 -9.14
CA PHE A 302 -11.29 0.98 -8.72
C PHE A 302 -12.09 0.04 -7.83
N VAL A 303 -13.02 0.61 -7.06
CA VAL A 303 -13.83 -0.13 -6.10
C VAL A 303 -15.31 0.20 -6.29
N TYR A 304 -16.14 -0.84 -6.35
CA TYR A 304 -17.58 -0.76 -6.21
C TYR A 304 -17.99 -1.59 -4.99
N ALA A 305 -18.55 -0.96 -3.98
CA ALA A 305 -18.92 -1.61 -2.72
C ALA A 305 -20.14 -0.90 -2.09
N PRO A 306 -21.33 -1.04 -2.68
CA PRO A 306 -22.53 -0.38 -2.17
C PRO A 306 -22.85 -0.87 -0.75
N GLY A 307 -23.13 0.06 0.16
CA GLY A 307 -23.45 -0.25 1.55
C GLY A 307 -22.26 -0.75 2.42
N HIS A 308 -21.04 -0.79 1.88
CA HIS A 308 -19.84 -1.22 2.61
C HIS A 308 -18.75 -0.14 2.64
N ASN A 309 -17.90 -0.22 3.66
CA ASN A 309 -16.70 0.61 3.76
C ASN A 309 -15.73 0.31 2.61
N LYS A 310 -15.18 1.37 2.00
CA LYS A 310 -14.36 1.27 0.78
C LYS A 310 -12.88 1.48 1.04
N ARG A 311 -12.49 2.11 2.15
CA ARG A 311 -11.10 2.44 2.50
C ARG A 311 -10.13 1.26 2.29
N GLN A 312 -10.45 0.10 2.88
CA GLN A 312 -9.55 -1.05 2.79
C GLN A 312 -9.50 -1.66 1.40
N HIS A 313 -10.60 -1.63 0.67
CA HIS A 313 -10.66 -2.12 -0.70
C HIS A 313 -9.86 -1.23 -1.65
N LEU A 314 -9.98 0.11 -1.48
CA LEU A 314 -9.17 1.06 -2.25
C LEU A 314 -7.68 0.89 -1.96
N ARG A 315 -7.28 0.77 -0.67
CA ARG A 315 -5.89 0.49 -0.28
C ARG A 315 -5.34 -0.80 -0.89
N GLN A 316 -6.19 -1.84 -1.02
CA GLN A 316 -5.79 -3.09 -1.67
C GLN A 316 -5.48 -2.91 -3.14
N VAL A 317 -6.40 -2.35 -3.94
CA VAL A 317 -6.17 -2.15 -5.39
C VAL A 317 -5.03 -1.17 -5.64
N GLU A 318 -4.92 -0.11 -4.85
CA GLU A 318 -3.80 0.81 -4.89
C GLU A 318 -2.46 0.10 -4.63
N SER A 319 -2.39 -0.74 -3.61
CA SER A 319 -1.17 -1.48 -3.30
C SER A 319 -0.77 -2.42 -4.44
N VAL A 320 -1.74 -3.00 -5.14
CA VAL A 320 -1.48 -3.85 -6.30
C VAL A 320 -0.84 -3.04 -7.43
N ILE A 321 -1.38 -1.87 -7.80
CA ILE A 321 -0.78 -1.06 -8.88
C ILE A 321 0.61 -0.50 -8.49
N TYR A 322 0.90 -0.31 -7.20
CA TYR A 322 2.25 0.00 -6.73
C TYR A 322 3.26 -1.12 -6.99
N SER A 323 2.82 -2.36 -7.15
CA SER A 323 3.68 -3.52 -7.40
C SER A 323 4.10 -3.69 -8.85
N TRP A 324 3.81 -2.74 -9.74
CA TRP A 324 4.19 -2.78 -11.14
C TRP A 324 5.67 -3.12 -11.32
N GLU A 325 5.97 -4.09 -12.17
CA GLU A 325 7.33 -4.46 -12.57
C GLU A 325 7.40 -4.58 -14.10
N TRP A 326 8.50 -4.10 -14.68
CA TRP A 326 8.79 -4.27 -16.09
C TRP A 326 9.22 -5.71 -16.37
N LYS A 327 8.82 -6.25 -17.52
CA LYS A 327 9.31 -7.53 -18.00
C LYS A 327 10.83 -7.42 -18.16
N GLN A 328 11.57 -8.26 -17.46
CA GLN A 328 13.02 -8.33 -17.67
C GLN A 328 13.26 -8.89 -19.08
N ASN A 329 13.98 -8.15 -19.92
CA ASN A 329 14.48 -8.71 -21.15
C ASN A 329 15.48 -9.79 -20.74
N GLU A 330 15.20 -11.05 -21.09
CA GLU A 330 16.23 -12.07 -21.05
C GLU A 330 17.30 -11.62 -22.04
N GLU A 331 18.43 -11.14 -21.55
CA GLU A 331 19.61 -10.94 -22.38
C GLU A 331 19.97 -12.32 -22.96
N LYS A 332 19.76 -12.45 -24.26
CA LYS A 332 20.15 -13.65 -25.03
C LYS A 332 21.66 -13.67 -25.25
#